data_e7de6af9eeeaf2f6af61f89b9b17a421
#
_entry.id   e7de6af9eeeaf2f6af61f89b9b17a421
#
_cell.length_a   1.000
_cell.length_b   1.000
_cell.length_c   1.000
_cell.angle_alpha   90.00
_cell.angle_beta   90.00
_cell.angle_gamma   90.00
#
_symmetry.space_group_name_H-M   'P 1'
#
loop_
_entity.id
_entity.type
_entity.pdbx_description
1 polymer ?
#
loop_
_entity_poly.entity_id
_entity_poly.type
_entity_poly.pdbx_seq_one_letter_code
_entity_poly.pdbx_strand_id
1 'polypeptide(L)'
;MLAVGLATSAGLAADLPVKAAPPPPAPAPSPWDVAFGGAMMNDYNFRGISQSALRPSLYAYSELRYNATPSLQFYYGNSMESIDFANRAAAEVDFYGGVRPTFGPLALDVGGWYYWYPDGQNFPGIVPAGTAFGTPNITCSNLFVGFNSACNAAKGDQSFWEVYGKATYTFNDYVALTGDVFYDPSWLNSGAPGTYASGILKLTAPGTWLPSGIGAYLSGEAGYYWLGTTDAFYGSIKLPSYATWNVGLGFTWKIFTLDLRYYDTNLSKSNCDVLTGDQNPTFSTGNISSINPSGFGSAWCGAMFVAKFSADLTVASNLK
;
A
#
# COMPACT_ATOMS: atom_id res chain seq x y z
N MET A 1 -2.85 7.15 0.62
CA MET A 1 -3.32 8.20 -0.32
C MET A 1 -3.71 9.42 0.47
N LEU A 2 -2.97 10.50 0.38
CA LEU A 2 -3.31 11.75 1.06
C LEU A 2 -4.18 12.62 0.16
N ALA A 3 -5.34 13.02 0.67
CA ALA A 3 -6.11 14.09 0.07
C ALA A 3 -5.71 15.41 0.75
N VAL A 4 -5.05 16.30 0.00
CA VAL A 4 -4.79 17.68 0.46
C VAL A 4 -6.03 18.50 0.11
N GLY A 5 -6.79 18.90 1.12
CA GLY A 5 -7.88 19.86 0.97
C GLY A 5 -7.38 21.27 1.30
N LEU A 6 -7.41 22.17 0.32
CA LEU A 6 -7.22 23.62 0.52
C LEU A 6 -8.59 24.25 0.72
N ALA A 7 -8.79 24.88 1.88
CA ALA A 7 -9.97 25.72 2.12
C ALA A 7 -9.54 27.20 2.15
N THR A 8 -10.13 28.00 1.26
CA THR A 8 -10.05 29.47 1.32
C THR A 8 -11.42 30.03 1.71
N SER A 9 -11.49 30.82 2.77
CA SER A 9 -12.66 31.59 3.13
C SER A 9 -12.35 33.11 3.09
N ALA A 10 -13.09 33.85 2.28
CA ALA A 10 -13.11 35.32 2.32
C ALA A 10 -14.35 35.78 3.05
N GLY A 11 -14.20 36.57 4.07
CA GLY A 11 -15.28 37.23 4.80
C GLY A 11 -15.18 38.76 4.64
N LEU A 12 -16.29 39.39 4.33
CA LEU A 12 -16.45 40.87 4.26
C LEU A 12 -16.91 41.41 5.61
N ALA A 13 -16.28 42.43 6.13
CA ALA A 13 -16.68 43.15 7.32
C ALA A 13 -16.86 44.65 7.02
N ALA A 14 -17.91 45.24 7.59
CA ALA A 14 -18.23 46.67 7.50
C ALA A 14 -17.69 47.44 8.70
N ASP A 15 -17.29 48.68 8.44
CA ASP A 15 -16.61 49.65 9.29
C ASP A 15 -17.38 50.14 10.51
N LEU A 16 -16.64 50.45 11.59
CA LEU A 16 -16.79 51.62 12.45
C LEU A 16 -15.46 51.95 13.19
N PRO A 17 -15.13 53.22 13.48
CA PRO A 17 -13.79 53.62 13.82
C PRO A 17 -13.52 53.67 15.30
N VAL A 18 -12.70 52.75 15.80
CA VAL A 18 -11.94 52.96 17.05
C VAL A 18 -10.51 52.58 16.79
N LYS A 19 -9.61 53.55 16.88
CA LYS A 19 -8.17 53.41 16.69
C LYS A 19 -7.58 52.69 17.89
N ALA A 20 -7.85 51.38 17.96
CA ALA A 20 -7.08 50.49 18.83
C ALA A 20 -5.73 50.18 18.15
N ALA A 21 -4.67 50.14 18.93
CA ALA A 21 -3.37 49.66 18.43
C ALA A 21 -3.57 48.34 17.69
N PRO A 22 -2.95 48.17 16.50
CA PRO A 22 -3.08 46.91 15.78
C PRO A 22 -2.68 45.77 16.72
N PRO A 23 -3.48 44.70 16.79
CA PRO A 23 -3.07 43.54 17.57
C PRO A 23 -1.68 43.08 17.09
N PRO A 24 -0.84 42.56 17.97
CA PRO A 24 0.46 42.02 17.56
C PRO A 24 0.23 41.03 16.42
N PRO A 25 1.07 41.02 15.39
CA PRO A 25 0.93 40.08 14.29
C PRO A 25 0.82 38.66 14.86
N ALA A 26 -0.16 37.90 14.36
CA ALA A 26 -0.30 36.51 14.75
C ALA A 26 1.04 35.77 14.55
N PRO A 27 1.45 34.90 15.49
CA PRO A 27 2.65 34.13 15.33
C PRO A 27 2.65 33.43 13.96
N ALA A 28 3.76 33.49 13.24
CA ALA A 28 3.88 32.74 12.00
C ALA A 28 3.55 31.27 12.26
N PRO A 29 2.79 30.61 11.38
CA PRO A 29 2.46 29.20 11.57
C PRO A 29 3.76 28.39 11.63
N SER A 30 3.80 27.39 12.51
CA SER A 30 4.94 26.48 12.62
C SER A 30 5.23 25.81 11.28
N PRO A 31 6.47 25.75 10.82
CA PRO A 31 6.81 24.97 9.63
C PRO A 31 6.66 23.46 9.88
N TRP A 32 6.58 23.05 11.14
CA TRP A 32 6.41 21.65 11.53
C TRP A 32 4.93 21.30 11.69
N ASP A 33 4.57 20.12 11.18
CA ASP A 33 3.28 19.49 11.38
C ASP A 33 3.47 17.99 11.62
N VAL A 34 2.49 17.35 12.27
CA VAL A 34 2.44 15.90 12.44
C VAL A 34 1.10 15.42 11.94
N ALA A 35 1.13 14.50 10.97
CA ALA A 35 -0.05 13.75 10.57
C ALA A 35 -0.02 12.38 11.24
N PHE A 36 -1.19 11.88 11.60
CA PHE A 36 -1.35 10.54 12.13
C PHE A 36 -2.76 10.05 11.87
N GLY A 37 -2.93 8.75 11.85
CA GLY A 37 -4.24 8.17 11.60
C GLY A 37 -4.23 6.66 11.72
N GLY A 38 -5.38 6.09 11.41
CA GLY A 38 -5.52 4.65 11.40
C GLY A 38 -6.70 4.21 10.56
N ALA A 39 -6.73 2.94 10.23
CA ALA A 39 -7.81 2.33 9.49
C ALA A 39 -8.09 0.90 9.95
N MET A 40 -9.30 0.46 9.68
CA MET A 40 -9.69 -0.94 9.68
C MET A 40 -10.22 -1.31 8.30
N MET A 41 -9.91 -2.51 7.87
CA MET A 41 -10.33 -3.04 6.56
C MET A 41 -10.61 -4.52 6.67
N ASN A 42 -11.49 -5.03 5.79
CA ASN A 42 -11.79 -6.46 5.77
C ASN A 42 -10.69 -7.30 5.11
N ASP A 43 -9.77 -6.65 4.37
CA ASP A 43 -8.57 -7.25 3.79
C ASP A 43 -7.54 -6.17 3.50
N TYR A 44 -6.27 -6.44 3.79
CA TYR A 44 -5.16 -5.59 3.40
C TYR A 44 -4.67 -6.00 2.01
N ASN A 45 -4.95 -5.18 1.01
CA ASN A 45 -4.55 -5.40 -0.36
C ASN A 45 -3.38 -4.50 -0.75
N PHE A 46 -2.29 -5.09 -1.19
CA PHE A 46 -1.11 -4.41 -1.72
C PHE A 46 -0.88 -4.80 -3.18
N ARG A 47 -1.02 -3.86 -4.10
CA ARG A 47 -0.84 -4.06 -5.56
C ARG A 47 -1.62 -5.26 -6.11
N GLY A 48 -2.88 -5.44 -5.66
CA GLY A 48 -3.76 -6.52 -6.11
C GLY A 48 -3.63 -7.84 -5.36
N ILE A 49 -2.75 -7.92 -4.36
CA ILE A 49 -2.50 -9.14 -3.57
C ILE A 49 -2.89 -8.89 -2.11
N SER A 50 -3.70 -9.80 -1.55
CA SER A 50 -3.99 -9.80 -0.11
C SER A 50 -2.73 -10.06 0.70
N GLN A 51 -2.48 -9.23 1.70
CA GLN A 51 -1.39 -9.37 2.66
C GLN A 51 -1.86 -9.91 4.01
N SER A 52 -3.17 -9.99 4.21
CA SER A 52 -3.80 -10.44 5.45
C SER A 52 -4.60 -11.76 5.29
N ALA A 53 -4.29 -12.55 4.24
CA ALA A 53 -4.96 -13.83 3.94
C ALA A 53 -6.48 -13.70 3.80
N LEU A 54 -6.96 -12.63 3.16
CA LEU A 54 -8.38 -12.28 2.99
C LEU A 54 -9.10 -12.12 4.34
N ARG A 55 -8.38 -11.66 5.38
CA ARG A 55 -8.91 -11.43 6.74
C ARG A 55 -8.84 -9.97 7.10
N PRO A 56 -9.63 -9.54 8.10
CA PRO A 56 -9.57 -8.16 8.59
C PRO A 56 -8.17 -7.75 9.02
N SER A 57 -7.78 -6.52 8.64
CA SER A 57 -6.51 -5.91 8.99
C SER A 57 -6.71 -4.53 9.60
N LEU A 58 -5.75 -4.15 10.44
CA LEU A 58 -5.62 -2.84 11.05
C LEU A 58 -4.39 -2.13 10.50
N TYR A 59 -4.49 -0.84 10.37
CA TYR A 59 -3.44 0.08 9.94
C TYR A 59 -3.34 1.26 10.87
N ALA A 60 -2.13 1.70 11.17
CA ALA A 60 -1.87 2.96 11.86
C ALA A 60 -0.61 3.62 11.29
N TYR A 61 -0.55 4.95 11.30
CA TYR A 61 0.63 5.68 10.86
C TYR A 61 0.85 6.96 11.65
N SER A 62 2.10 7.45 11.60
CA SER A 62 2.46 8.81 11.94
C SER A 62 3.48 9.36 10.96
N GLU A 63 3.40 10.66 10.65
CA GLU A 63 4.28 11.33 9.69
C GLU A 63 4.64 12.73 10.21
N LEU A 64 5.91 12.97 10.46
CA LEU A 64 6.47 14.29 10.74
C LEU A 64 6.70 15.01 9.42
N ARG A 65 6.25 16.25 9.32
CA ARG A 65 6.34 17.13 8.14
C ARG A 65 7.09 18.40 8.48
N TYR A 66 7.97 18.79 7.57
CA TYR A 66 8.63 20.09 7.60
C TYR A 66 8.33 20.87 6.33
N ASN A 67 7.51 21.90 6.42
CA ASN A 67 7.12 22.78 5.33
C ASN A 67 8.20 23.87 5.18
N ALA A 68 9.25 23.59 4.41
CA ALA A 68 10.37 24.51 4.21
C ALA A 68 9.92 25.78 3.45
N THR A 69 8.99 25.63 2.51
CA THR A 69 8.28 26.70 1.80
C THR A 69 6.84 26.27 1.54
N PRO A 70 5.95 27.16 1.07
CA PRO A 70 4.61 26.77 0.64
C PRO A 70 4.55 25.70 -0.46
N SER A 71 5.64 25.52 -1.20
CA SER A 71 5.75 24.57 -2.31
C SER A 71 6.78 23.47 -2.10
N LEU A 72 7.37 23.36 -0.90
CA LEU A 72 8.38 22.34 -0.60
C LEU A 72 8.21 21.80 0.81
N GLN A 73 7.85 20.51 0.90
CA GLN A 73 7.71 19.76 2.15
C GLN A 73 8.71 18.60 2.19
N PHE A 74 9.39 18.44 3.32
CA PHE A 74 10.11 17.23 3.69
C PHE A 74 9.25 16.44 4.67
N TYR A 75 9.35 15.12 4.65
CA TYR A 75 8.60 14.27 5.56
C TYR A 75 9.39 13.01 5.93
N TYR A 76 9.07 12.50 7.10
CA TYR A 76 9.48 11.19 7.59
C TYR A 76 8.32 10.57 8.36
N GLY A 77 8.01 9.32 8.07
CA GLY A 77 6.89 8.63 8.68
C GLY A 77 7.17 7.17 8.99
N ASN A 78 6.25 6.59 9.72
CA ASN A 78 6.16 5.17 9.97
C ASN A 78 4.71 4.72 9.89
N SER A 79 4.51 3.46 9.53
CA SER A 79 3.21 2.79 9.60
C SER A 79 3.35 1.37 10.13
N MET A 80 2.22 0.79 10.49
CA MET A 80 2.14 -0.61 10.91
C MET A 80 0.82 -1.20 10.42
N GLU A 81 0.91 -2.38 9.82
CA GLU A 81 -0.22 -3.17 9.35
C GLU A 81 -0.20 -4.57 9.93
N SER A 82 -1.40 -5.09 10.25
CA SER A 82 -1.53 -6.50 10.56
C SER A 82 -1.56 -7.33 9.28
N ILE A 83 -0.73 -8.37 9.23
CA ILE A 83 -0.50 -9.23 8.06
C ILE A 83 -0.63 -10.71 8.41
N ASP A 84 -0.66 -11.56 7.38
CA ASP A 84 -0.59 -13.02 7.51
C ASP A 84 0.31 -13.58 6.40
N PHE A 85 1.63 -13.50 6.60
CA PHE A 85 2.63 -13.90 5.63
C PHE A 85 3.11 -15.35 5.81
N ALA A 86 3.69 -15.92 4.74
CA ALA A 86 4.26 -17.26 4.74
C ALA A 86 5.33 -17.47 5.83
N ASN A 87 6.12 -16.44 6.14
CA ASN A 87 7.14 -16.47 7.19
C ASN A 87 6.58 -16.23 8.60
N ARG A 88 5.26 -15.99 8.75
CA ARG A 88 4.59 -15.72 10.03
C ARG A 88 5.14 -14.50 10.77
N ALA A 89 5.59 -13.48 10.05
CA ALA A 89 5.98 -12.23 10.67
C ALA A 89 4.81 -11.62 11.47
N ALA A 90 5.14 -11.00 12.60
CA ALA A 90 4.13 -10.50 13.54
C ALA A 90 3.34 -9.31 12.98
N ALA A 91 3.96 -8.50 12.14
CA ALA A 91 3.36 -7.33 11.51
C ALA A 91 4.21 -6.90 10.30
N GLU A 92 3.67 -6.03 9.46
CA GLU A 92 4.43 -5.14 8.59
C GLU A 92 4.63 -3.82 9.33
N VAL A 93 5.87 -3.35 9.39
CA VAL A 93 6.22 -2.05 9.98
C VAL A 93 7.04 -1.29 8.97
N ASP A 94 6.56 -0.11 8.60
CA ASP A 94 7.19 0.69 7.57
C ASP A 94 7.89 1.90 8.13
N PHE A 95 8.98 2.27 7.47
CA PHE A 95 9.67 3.54 7.65
C PHE A 95 9.82 4.18 6.28
N TYR A 96 9.34 5.42 6.14
CA TYR A 96 9.40 6.10 4.86
C TYR A 96 9.74 7.58 5.03
N GLY A 97 10.27 8.17 3.95
CA GLY A 97 10.58 9.58 3.94
C GLY A 97 10.92 10.08 2.56
N GLY A 98 10.84 11.39 2.39
CA GLY A 98 11.05 11.99 1.09
C GLY A 98 10.83 13.49 1.05
N VAL A 99 10.62 13.98 -0.16
CA VAL A 99 10.40 15.38 -0.46
C VAL A 99 9.21 15.53 -1.42
N ARG A 100 8.34 16.52 -1.12
CA ARG A 100 7.13 16.86 -1.90
C ARG A 100 7.23 18.28 -2.43
N PRO A 101 7.85 18.52 -3.60
CA PRO A 101 7.77 19.80 -4.29
C PRO A 101 6.46 19.93 -5.06
N THR A 102 5.90 21.17 -5.10
CA THR A 102 4.67 21.50 -5.81
C THR A 102 4.90 22.67 -6.78
N PHE A 103 4.44 22.52 -8.02
CA PHE A 103 4.60 23.49 -9.12
C PHE A 103 3.23 23.79 -9.73
N GLY A 104 2.49 24.71 -9.14
CA GLY A 104 1.11 24.99 -9.55
C GLY A 104 0.23 23.75 -9.45
N PRO A 105 -0.35 23.25 -10.55
CA PRO A 105 -1.20 22.06 -10.53
C PRO A 105 -0.44 20.72 -10.41
N LEU A 106 0.88 20.73 -10.53
CA LEU A 106 1.74 19.54 -10.46
C LEU A 106 2.34 19.40 -9.07
N ALA A 107 2.01 18.32 -8.37
CA ALA A 107 2.65 17.89 -7.14
C ALA A 107 3.51 16.64 -7.41
N LEU A 108 4.75 16.68 -6.95
CA LEU A 108 5.65 15.52 -7.01
C LEU A 108 5.86 14.97 -5.59
N ASP A 109 6.21 13.69 -5.50
CA ASP A 109 6.62 13.03 -4.27
C ASP A 109 7.75 12.04 -4.63
N VAL A 110 8.94 12.26 -4.10
CA VAL A 110 10.11 11.41 -4.32
C VAL A 110 10.63 10.98 -2.97
N GLY A 111 10.80 9.67 -2.79
CA GLY A 111 11.19 9.15 -1.49
C GLY A 111 11.69 7.73 -1.50
N GLY A 112 11.91 7.23 -0.30
CA GLY A 112 12.22 5.84 -0.03
C GLY A 112 11.26 5.26 0.99
N TRP A 113 11.07 3.97 0.89
CA TRP A 113 10.21 3.18 1.76
C TRP A 113 10.96 1.93 2.18
N TYR A 114 10.97 1.61 3.50
CA TYR A 114 11.53 0.38 4.06
C TYR A 114 10.42 -0.40 4.75
N TYR A 115 10.20 -1.62 4.28
CA TYR A 115 9.25 -2.58 4.83
C TYR A 115 10.00 -3.53 5.76
N TRP A 116 9.65 -3.53 7.03
CA TRP A 116 10.22 -4.40 8.04
C TRP A 116 9.19 -5.41 8.52
N TYR A 117 9.57 -6.68 8.45
CA TYR A 117 8.73 -7.81 8.87
C TYR A 117 9.34 -8.49 10.09
N PRO A 118 9.06 -7.99 11.33
CA PRO A 118 9.64 -8.52 12.55
C PRO A 118 9.15 -9.94 12.86
N ASP A 119 10.02 -10.70 13.56
CA ASP A 119 9.73 -12.03 14.12
C ASP A 119 9.37 -13.09 13.07
N GLY A 120 9.79 -12.90 11.83
CA GLY A 120 9.57 -13.90 10.79
C GLY A 120 10.42 -15.15 10.99
N GLN A 121 9.87 -16.29 10.59
CA GLN A 121 10.49 -17.61 10.73
C GLN A 121 10.98 -18.13 9.38
N ASN A 122 12.13 -18.83 9.39
CA ASN A 122 12.63 -19.51 8.21
C ASN A 122 11.89 -20.82 7.96
N PHE A 123 11.38 -20.95 6.74
CA PHE A 123 10.80 -22.19 6.22
C PHE A 123 11.61 -22.59 4.98
N PRO A 124 12.57 -23.54 5.09
CA PRO A 124 13.51 -23.81 4.00
C PRO A 124 12.86 -24.48 2.77
N GLY A 125 11.57 -24.78 2.79
CA GLY A 125 10.95 -25.59 1.76
C GLY A 125 11.65 -26.97 1.66
N ILE A 126 10.96 -28.00 1.21
CA ILE A 126 11.62 -29.29 1.06
C ILE A 126 11.96 -29.53 -0.40
N VAL A 127 13.24 -29.54 -0.72
CA VAL A 127 13.77 -30.23 -1.89
C VAL A 127 14.61 -31.41 -1.37
N PRO A 128 14.07 -32.63 -1.32
CA PRO A 128 14.93 -33.80 -1.11
C PRO A 128 15.98 -33.81 -2.21
N ALA A 129 17.25 -33.94 -1.83
CA ALA A 129 18.34 -34.05 -2.77
C ALA A 129 18.03 -35.16 -3.80
N GLY A 130 17.93 -34.82 -5.09
CA GLY A 130 17.69 -35.77 -6.17
C GLY A 130 16.23 -36.02 -6.58
N THR A 131 15.25 -35.31 -6.00
CA THR A 131 13.88 -35.36 -6.49
C THR A 131 13.57 -34.10 -7.27
N ALA A 132 13.13 -34.27 -8.54
CA ALA A 132 12.51 -33.17 -9.26
C ALA A 132 11.24 -32.75 -8.52
N PHE A 133 11.04 -31.44 -8.37
CA PHE A 133 9.76 -30.89 -7.95
C PHE A 133 8.65 -31.55 -8.79
N GLY A 134 7.58 -32.05 -8.18
CA GLY A 134 6.43 -32.58 -8.92
C GLY A 134 6.15 -34.06 -8.82
N THR A 135 6.68 -34.80 -7.83
CA THR A 135 6.18 -36.16 -7.57
C THR A 135 4.90 -36.09 -6.72
N PRO A 136 3.79 -36.74 -7.16
CA PRO A 136 2.43 -36.56 -6.62
C PRO A 136 2.20 -37.00 -5.17
N ASN A 137 3.20 -37.48 -4.45
CA ASN A 137 3.04 -38.10 -3.13
C ASN A 137 3.83 -37.45 -1.98
N ILE A 138 4.35 -36.23 -2.16
CA ILE A 138 4.98 -35.52 -1.06
C ILE A 138 3.96 -34.55 -0.47
N THR A 139 3.26 -35.01 0.56
CA THR A 139 2.51 -34.13 1.45
C THR A 139 3.49 -33.56 2.48
N CYS A 140 3.62 -32.27 2.53
CA CYS A 140 4.50 -31.55 3.46
C CYS A 140 4.19 -31.84 4.93
N SER A 141 2.93 -32.19 5.22
CA SER A 141 2.47 -32.59 6.55
C SER A 141 3.15 -33.85 7.11
N ASN A 142 3.75 -34.67 6.25
CA ASN A 142 4.30 -35.98 6.69
C ASN A 142 5.82 -35.98 6.93
N LEU A 143 6.54 -34.90 6.52
CA LEU A 143 8.00 -34.92 6.60
C LEU A 143 8.60 -34.09 7.73
N PHE A 144 7.94 -33.03 8.21
CA PHE A 144 8.49 -32.20 9.29
C PHE A 144 7.41 -31.52 10.14
N VAL A 145 7.59 -31.56 11.44
CA VAL A 145 6.81 -30.80 12.43
C VAL A 145 7.25 -29.35 12.33
N GLY A 146 6.37 -28.44 11.89
CA GLY A 146 6.61 -26.99 11.89
C GLY A 146 6.50 -26.26 10.55
N PHE A 147 6.16 -26.95 9.45
CA PHE A 147 5.91 -26.28 8.16
C PHE A 147 4.49 -25.73 8.07
N ASN A 148 4.32 -24.67 7.27
CA ASN A 148 3.00 -24.33 6.80
C ASN A 148 2.49 -25.48 5.91
N SER A 149 1.19 -25.66 5.84
CA SER A 149 0.54 -26.78 5.12
C SER A 149 0.82 -26.82 3.62
N ALA A 150 1.41 -25.75 3.06
CA ALA A 150 1.59 -25.52 1.62
C ALA A 150 2.99 -25.81 1.09
N CYS A 151 3.94 -26.24 1.91
CA CYS A 151 5.33 -26.47 1.53
C CYS A 151 6.11 -25.27 1.00
N ASN A 152 5.64 -24.08 1.22
CA ASN A 152 6.28 -22.89 0.69
C ASN A 152 7.58 -22.59 1.44
N ALA A 153 8.65 -22.36 0.68
CA ALA A 153 9.86 -21.78 1.24
C ALA A 153 9.58 -20.33 1.62
N ALA A 154 10.06 -19.91 2.79
CA ALA A 154 10.02 -18.52 3.20
C ALA A 154 11.27 -18.17 4.00
N LYS A 155 11.94 -17.07 3.68
CA LYS A 155 12.96 -16.49 4.54
C LYS A 155 12.30 -15.89 5.77
N GLY A 156 12.94 -16.00 6.92
CA GLY A 156 12.51 -15.33 8.14
C GLY A 156 12.53 -13.82 7.97
N ASP A 157 13.61 -13.30 7.41
CA ASP A 157 13.70 -11.89 7.02
C ASP A 157 13.22 -11.71 5.58
N GLN A 158 12.05 -11.13 5.43
CA GLN A 158 11.47 -10.69 4.16
C GLN A 158 11.50 -9.16 4.00
N SER A 159 12.22 -8.46 4.86
CA SER A 159 12.33 -7.01 4.82
C SER A 159 13.02 -6.53 3.56
N PHE A 160 12.53 -5.45 2.97
CA PHE A 160 13.06 -4.86 1.76
C PHE A 160 12.82 -3.36 1.72
N TRP A 161 13.37 -2.68 0.72
CA TRP A 161 13.18 -1.25 0.53
C TRP A 161 12.84 -0.92 -0.91
N GLU A 162 12.12 0.17 -1.09
CA GLU A 162 11.82 0.74 -2.40
C GLU A 162 12.26 2.21 -2.45
N VAL A 163 12.68 2.66 -3.64
CA VAL A 163 12.68 4.08 -3.99
C VAL A 163 11.50 4.34 -4.90
N TYR A 164 10.93 5.54 -4.81
CA TYR A 164 9.77 5.85 -5.63
C TYR A 164 9.73 7.30 -6.08
N GLY A 165 9.01 7.51 -7.18
CA GLY A 165 8.59 8.81 -7.66
C GLY A 165 7.11 8.78 -8.02
N LYS A 166 6.39 9.82 -7.59
CA LYS A 166 4.98 10.04 -7.92
C LYS A 166 4.81 11.44 -8.48
N ALA A 167 3.92 11.59 -9.45
CA ALA A 167 3.54 12.87 -10.03
C ALA A 167 2.02 12.95 -10.10
N THR A 168 1.43 13.92 -9.41
CA THR A 168 -0.02 14.18 -9.44
C THR A 168 -0.27 15.50 -10.14
N TYR A 169 -1.07 15.46 -11.21
CA TYR A 169 -1.57 16.65 -11.90
C TYR A 169 -3.05 16.88 -11.59
N THR A 170 -3.37 18.02 -10.99
CA THR A 170 -4.73 18.43 -10.66
C THR A 170 -5.26 19.33 -11.77
N PHE A 171 -6.15 18.79 -12.62
CA PHE A 171 -6.73 19.55 -13.73
C PHE A 171 -7.70 20.63 -13.26
N ASN A 172 -8.47 20.31 -12.24
CA ASN A 172 -9.44 21.20 -11.58
C ASN A 172 -9.89 20.56 -10.24
N ASP A 173 -10.83 21.16 -9.55
CA ASP A 173 -11.33 20.70 -8.25
C ASP A 173 -11.94 19.27 -8.28
N TYR A 174 -12.25 18.76 -9.47
CA TYR A 174 -12.95 17.49 -9.65
C TYR A 174 -12.09 16.39 -10.23
N VAL A 175 -10.97 16.71 -10.90
CA VAL A 175 -10.20 15.72 -11.66
C VAL A 175 -8.71 15.83 -11.33
N ALA A 176 -8.14 14.74 -10.87
CA ALA A 176 -6.71 14.57 -10.68
C ALA A 176 -6.23 13.25 -11.28
N LEU A 177 -5.04 13.28 -11.87
CA LEU A 177 -4.33 12.11 -12.40
C LEU A 177 -2.98 11.98 -11.71
N THR A 178 -2.69 10.78 -11.21
CA THR A 178 -1.39 10.44 -10.63
C THR A 178 -0.72 9.35 -11.44
N GLY A 179 0.56 9.49 -11.72
CA GLY A 179 1.42 8.40 -12.17
C GLY A 179 2.47 8.13 -11.10
N ASP A 180 2.82 6.87 -10.90
CA ASP A 180 3.87 6.51 -9.97
C ASP A 180 4.74 5.36 -10.48
N VAL A 181 5.97 5.33 -9.96
CA VAL A 181 6.93 4.24 -10.19
C VAL A 181 7.63 3.95 -8.88
N PHE A 182 7.76 2.65 -8.56
CA PHE A 182 8.52 2.12 -7.44
C PHE A 182 9.55 1.12 -7.96
N TYR A 183 10.72 1.14 -7.38
CA TYR A 183 11.77 0.17 -7.67
C TYR A 183 12.34 -0.40 -6.39
N ASP A 184 12.43 -1.72 -6.33
CA ASP A 184 13.14 -2.48 -5.31
C ASP A 184 14.21 -3.38 -5.94
N PRO A 185 15.38 -3.54 -5.33
CA PRO A 185 16.42 -4.44 -5.82
C PRO A 185 16.19 -5.90 -5.42
N SER A 186 15.31 -6.16 -4.44
CA SER A 186 15.10 -7.49 -3.88
C SER A 186 13.74 -7.57 -3.18
N TRP A 187 12.68 -7.71 -3.98
CA TRP A 187 11.30 -7.81 -3.49
C TRP A 187 11.16 -8.91 -2.45
N LEU A 188 10.62 -8.55 -1.27
CA LEU A 188 10.49 -9.44 -0.11
C LEU A 188 11.79 -10.20 0.23
N ASN A 189 12.95 -9.56 0.03
CA ASN A 189 14.26 -10.17 0.24
C ASN A 189 14.48 -11.48 -0.55
N SER A 190 13.76 -11.62 -1.65
CA SER A 190 13.80 -12.83 -2.49
C SER A 190 15.00 -12.86 -3.45
N GLY A 191 15.75 -11.76 -3.58
CA GLY A 191 16.78 -11.58 -4.60
C GLY A 191 16.23 -11.13 -5.95
N ALA A 192 14.91 -11.17 -6.16
CA ALA A 192 14.28 -10.74 -7.40
C ALA A 192 14.06 -9.22 -7.35
N PRO A 193 14.67 -8.42 -8.28
CA PRO A 193 14.32 -7.01 -8.38
C PRO A 193 12.88 -6.84 -8.85
N GLY A 194 12.23 -5.79 -8.37
CA GLY A 194 10.87 -5.41 -8.75
C GLY A 194 10.80 -3.99 -9.26
N THR A 195 9.91 -3.75 -10.23
CA THR A 195 9.52 -2.41 -10.67
C THR A 195 8.02 -2.38 -10.81
N TYR A 196 7.37 -1.53 -10.04
CA TYR A 196 5.94 -1.28 -10.16
C TYR A 196 5.70 0.09 -10.75
N ALA A 197 4.81 0.19 -11.73
CA ALA A 197 4.35 1.47 -12.25
C ALA A 197 2.83 1.47 -12.37
N SER A 198 2.18 2.58 -12.00
CA SER A 198 0.73 2.72 -12.10
C SER A 198 0.28 4.10 -12.54
N GLY A 199 -0.98 4.16 -12.97
CA GLY A 199 -1.74 5.37 -13.22
C GLY A 199 -3.04 5.35 -12.43
N ILE A 200 -3.34 6.46 -11.73
CA ILE A 200 -4.49 6.60 -10.86
C ILE A 200 -5.31 7.81 -11.31
N LEU A 201 -6.56 7.59 -11.68
CA LEU A 201 -7.54 8.66 -11.92
C LEU A 201 -8.42 8.83 -10.69
N LYS A 202 -8.57 10.08 -10.23
CA LYS A 202 -9.50 10.44 -9.15
C LYS A 202 -10.50 11.49 -9.66
N LEU A 203 -11.78 11.20 -9.45
CA LEU A 203 -12.91 12.09 -9.74
C LEU A 203 -13.60 12.45 -8.43
N THR A 204 -13.60 13.72 -8.06
CA THR A 204 -14.24 14.24 -6.83
C THR A 204 -15.64 14.74 -7.16
N ALA A 205 -16.62 14.33 -6.40
CA ALA A 205 -18.01 14.78 -6.58
C ALA A 205 -18.15 16.27 -6.20
N PRO A 206 -18.93 17.06 -6.96
CA PRO A 206 -19.28 18.41 -6.53
C PRO A 206 -19.97 18.40 -5.15
N GLY A 207 -19.61 19.34 -4.27
CA GLY A 207 -20.17 19.40 -2.92
C GLY A 207 -21.69 19.61 -2.84
N THR A 208 -22.30 20.02 -3.94
CA THR A 208 -23.76 20.18 -4.07
C THR A 208 -24.52 18.86 -4.27
N TRP A 209 -23.83 17.76 -4.58
CA TRP A 209 -24.46 16.45 -4.85
C TRP A 209 -24.77 15.67 -3.56
N LEU A 210 -24.17 16.06 -2.45
CA LEU A 210 -24.24 15.34 -1.19
C LEU A 210 -24.70 16.27 -0.06
N PRO A 211 -25.21 15.75 1.06
CA PRO A 211 -25.50 16.53 2.24
C PRO A 211 -24.27 17.31 2.74
N SER A 212 -24.51 18.48 3.33
CA SER A 212 -23.44 19.35 3.86
C SER A 212 -22.45 18.60 4.74
N GLY A 213 -21.16 18.79 4.46
CA GLY A 213 -20.06 18.18 5.21
C GLY A 213 -19.71 16.76 4.78
N ILE A 214 -20.41 16.18 3.79
CA ILE A 214 -20.05 14.89 3.19
C ILE A 214 -19.42 15.14 1.84
N GLY A 215 -18.24 14.57 1.60
CA GLY A 215 -17.59 14.49 0.29
C GLY A 215 -17.66 13.08 -0.29
N ALA A 216 -17.52 12.95 -1.60
CA ALA A 216 -17.35 11.66 -2.24
C ALA A 216 -16.36 11.74 -3.40
N TYR A 217 -15.76 10.62 -3.72
CA TYR A 217 -14.91 10.46 -4.89
C TYR A 217 -15.04 9.07 -5.51
N LEU A 218 -14.83 9.00 -6.82
CA LEU A 218 -14.57 7.77 -7.55
C LEU A 218 -13.09 7.77 -7.92
N SER A 219 -12.38 6.66 -7.71
CA SER A 219 -11.01 6.54 -8.19
C SER A 219 -10.75 5.15 -8.74
N GLY A 220 -9.85 5.07 -9.72
CA GLY A 220 -9.39 3.82 -10.30
C GLY A 220 -7.90 3.88 -10.54
N GLU A 221 -7.26 2.74 -10.43
CA GLU A 221 -5.84 2.53 -10.69
C GLU A 221 -5.67 1.37 -11.66
N ALA A 222 -4.68 1.49 -12.54
CA ALA A 222 -4.16 0.38 -13.32
C ALA A 222 -2.64 0.41 -13.24
N GLY A 223 -2.03 -0.73 -12.92
CA GLY A 223 -0.60 -0.85 -12.73
C GLY A 223 -0.06 -2.16 -13.26
N TYR A 224 1.26 -2.21 -13.36
CA TYR A 224 1.99 -3.41 -13.75
C TYR A 224 3.23 -3.58 -12.87
N TYR A 225 3.45 -4.81 -12.40
CA TYR A 225 4.60 -5.17 -11.60
C TYR A 225 5.53 -6.09 -12.40
N TRP A 226 6.70 -5.58 -12.78
CA TRP A 226 7.78 -6.37 -13.38
C TRP A 226 8.63 -6.95 -12.27
N LEU A 227 8.66 -8.28 -12.16
CA LEU A 227 9.46 -8.99 -11.16
C LEU A 227 10.62 -9.73 -11.80
N GLY A 228 11.73 -9.80 -11.10
CA GLY A 228 12.97 -10.42 -11.53
C GLY A 228 13.07 -11.92 -11.27
N THR A 229 14.32 -12.39 -11.13
CA THR A 229 14.65 -13.77 -10.79
C THR A 229 15.11 -13.81 -9.33
N THR A 230 14.58 -14.77 -8.58
CA THR A 230 14.93 -14.98 -7.17
C THR A 230 16.37 -15.51 -7.03
N ASP A 231 16.87 -15.42 -5.81
CA ASP A 231 18.15 -16.04 -5.45
C ASP A 231 18.07 -17.57 -5.32
N ALA A 232 19.20 -18.18 -4.96
CA ALA A 232 19.31 -19.64 -4.84
C ALA A 232 18.45 -20.23 -3.71
N PHE A 233 18.10 -19.45 -2.69
CA PHE A 233 17.20 -19.91 -1.62
C PHE A 233 15.82 -20.29 -2.17
N TYR A 234 15.30 -19.50 -3.10
CA TYR A 234 14.03 -19.75 -3.77
C TYR A 234 14.18 -20.50 -5.11
N GLY A 235 15.37 -21.05 -5.40
CA GLY A 235 15.62 -21.89 -6.59
C GLY A 235 15.92 -21.11 -7.86
N SER A 236 16.30 -19.83 -7.78
CA SER A 236 16.65 -18.99 -8.93
C SER A 236 15.56 -18.96 -10.01
N ILE A 237 14.31 -18.89 -9.60
CA ILE A 237 13.15 -18.87 -10.49
C ILE A 237 12.81 -17.44 -10.94
N LYS A 238 12.37 -17.30 -12.19
CA LYS A 238 11.80 -16.05 -12.71
C LYS A 238 10.38 -15.90 -12.16
N LEU A 239 10.15 -14.88 -11.33
CA LEU A 239 8.83 -14.59 -10.79
C LEU A 239 7.86 -14.09 -11.88
N PRO A 240 6.56 -14.43 -11.79
CA PRO A 240 5.56 -13.94 -12.72
C PRO A 240 5.32 -12.44 -12.53
N SER A 241 5.55 -11.67 -13.59
CA SER A 241 5.13 -10.27 -13.65
C SER A 241 3.62 -10.19 -13.93
N TYR A 242 2.94 -9.15 -13.44
CA TYR A 242 1.50 -9.10 -13.54
C TYR A 242 0.93 -7.69 -13.62
N ALA A 243 -0.27 -7.60 -14.21
CA ALA A 243 -1.09 -6.41 -14.18
C ALA A 243 -2.05 -6.46 -12.98
N THR A 244 -2.30 -5.30 -12.39
CA THR A 244 -3.31 -5.12 -11.33
C THR A 244 -4.17 -3.90 -11.64
N TRP A 245 -5.43 -3.94 -11.20
CA TRP A 245 -6.32 -2.80 -11.31
C TRP A 245 -7.29 -2.76 -10.13
N ASN A 246 -7.75 -1.55 -9.85
CA ASN A 246 -8.79 -1.36 -8.87
C ASN A 246 -9.70 -0.20 -9.25
N VAL A 247 -10.91 -0.21 -8.71
CA VAL A 247 -11.86 0.90 -8.77
C VAL A 247 -12.60 0.99 -7.45
N GLY A 248 -12.75 2.20 -6.93
CA GLY A 248 -13.38 2.40 -5.62
C GLY A 248 -14.12 3.71 -5.50
N LEU A 249 -15.15 3.69 -4.65
CA LEU A 249 -15.97 4.82 -4.26
C LEU A 249 -15.66 5.16 -2.79
N GLY A 250 -15.25 6.39 -2.54
CA GLY A 250 -14.94 6.88 -1.20
C GLY A 250 -15.93 7.95 -0.75
N PHE A 251 -16.28 7.90 0.54
CA PHE A 251 -17.08 8.93 1.23
C PHE A 251 -16.26 9.51 2.36
N THR A 252 -16.22 10.85 2.46
CA THR A 252 -15.47 11.57 3.48
C THR A 252 -16.40 12.38 4.37
N TRP A 253 -16.16 12.35 5.65
CA TRP A 253 -16.85 13.19 6.65
C TRP A 253 -15.89 13.61 7.75
N LYS A 254 -15.57 14.90 7.83
CA LYS A 254 -14.56 15.44 8.75
C LYS A 254 -13.22 14.71 8.56
N ILE A 255 -12.78 13.99 9.60
CA ILE A 255 -11.55 13.21 9.62
C ILE A 255 -11.74 11.78 9.12
N PHE A 256 -12.96 11.34 8.87
CA PHE A 256 -13.29 9.96 8.53
C PHE A 256 -13.44 9.76 7.02
N THR A 257 -13.00 8.61 6.54
CA THR A 257 -13.20 8.14 5.17
C THR A 257 -13.68 6.70 5.18
N LEU A 258 -14.73 6.41 4.41
CA LEU A 258 -15.14 5.06 4.04
C LEU A 258 -14.81 4.87 2.56
N ASP A 259 -13.90 3.95 2.21
CA ASP A 259 -13.56 3.57 0.84
C ASP A 259 -14.03 2.14 0.58
N LEU A 260 -14.80 1.97 -0.48
CA LEU A 260 -15.36 0.70 -0.95
C LEU A 260 -14.74 0.40 -2.31
N ARG A 261 -13.88 -0.63 -2.39
CA ARG A 261 -13.00 -0.82 -3.55
C ARG A 261 -12.97 -2.25 -4.03
N TYR A 262 -13.09 -2.42 -5.34
CA TYR A 262 -12.84 -3.67 -6.04
C TYR A 262 -11.38 -3.71 -6.51
N TYR A 263 -10.71 -4.83 -6.28
CA TYR A 263 -9.36 -5.13 -6.75
C TYR A 263 -9.36 -6.40 -7.59
N ASP A 264 -8.43 -6.47 -8.54
CA ASP A 264 -8.18 -7.69 -9.29
C ASP A 264 -6.79 -7.67 -9.94
N THR A 265 -6.34 -8.82 -10.40
CA THR A 265 -5.09 -8.99 -11.14
C THR A 265 -5.29 -9.98 -12.30
N ASN A 266 -4.30 -10.05 -13.20
CA ASN A 266 -4.26 -11.09 -14.23
C ASN A 266 -3.48 -12.35 -13.79
N LEU A 267 -3.16 -12.50 -12.51
CA LEU A 267 -2.46 -13.67 -11.99
C LEU A 267 -3.37 -14.91 -12.02
N SER A 268 -2.83 -16.02 -12.52
CA SER A 268 -3.45 -17.33 -12.29
C SER A 268 -3.31 -17.71 -10.81
N LYS A 269 -4.15 -18.61 -10.32
CA LYS A 269 -4.03 -19.12 -8.94
C LYS A 269 -2.68 -19.76 -8.68
N SER A 270 -2.10 -20.43 -9.69
CA SER A 270 -0.77 -21.01 -9.64
C SER A 270 0.31 -19.95 -9.43
N ASN A 271 0.30 -18.88 -10.24
CA ASN A 271 1.27 -17.79 -10.12
C ASN A 271 1.06 -16.98 -8.84
N CYS A 272 -0.18 -16.86 -8.38
CA CYS A 272 -0.50 -16.24 -7.11
C CYS A 272 0.14 -16.99 -5.94
N ASP A 273 0.06 -18.32 -5.92
CA ASP A 273 0.67 -19.14 -4.88
C ASP A 273 2.20 -18.95 -4.81
N VAL A 274 2.85 -18.87 -5.97
CA VAL A 274 4.30 -18.57 -6.06
C VAL A 274 4.67 -17.23 -5.42
N LEU A 275 3.79 -16.23 -5.53
CA LEU A 275 4.06 -14.87 -5.01
C LEU A 275 3.66 -14.70 -3.54
N THR A 276 2.71 -15.48 -3.03
CA THR A 276 2.10 -15.23 -1.73
C THR A 276 2.56 -16.21 -0.65
N GLY A 277 2.89 -17.45 -1.03
CA GLY A 277 3.09 -18.50 -0.07
C GLY A 277 1.86 -18.75 0.81
N ASP A 278 0.68 -18.74 0.21
CA ASP A 278 -0.62 -18.96 0.88
C ASP A 278 -0.55 -20.18 1.83
N GLN A 279 -1.02 -20.01 3.05
CA GLN A 279 -0.98 -21.06 4.06
C GLN A 279 -2.12 -22.09 3.93
N ASN A 280 -3.15 -21.77 3.13
CA ASN A 280 -4.33 -22.61 2.88
C ASN A 280 -4.65 -22.72 1.38
N PRO A 281 -3.67 -23.07 0.53
CA PRO A 281 -3.86 -23.11 -0.91
C PRO A 281 -4.70 -24.32 -1.31
N THR A 282 -5.24 -24.28 -2.53
CA THR A 282 -6.01 -25.37 -3.09
C THR A 282 -5.19 -26.16 -4.11
N PHE A 283 -5.03 -27.47 -3.93
CA PHE A 283 -4.32 -28.32 -4.89
C PHE A 283 -5.16 -28.52 -6.17
N SER A 284 -4.49 -28.44 -7.31
CA SER A 284 -5.04 -28.85 -8.61
C SER A 284 -3.89 -29.23 -9.55
N THR A 285 -4.03 -30.31 -10.30
CA THR A 285 -3.06 -30.69 -11.33
C THR A 285 -2.93 -29.61 -12.41
N GLY A 286 -3.97 -28.80 -12.64
CA GLY A 286 -3.93 -27.66 -13.57
C GLY A 286 -3.08 -26.50 -13.09
N ASN A 287 -2.68 -26.46 -11.82
CA ASN A 287 -1.77 -25.46 -11.26
C ASN A 287 -0.29 -25.84 -11.37
N ILE A 288 0.02 -27.08 -11.77
CA ILE A 288 1.40 -27.55 -11.88
C ILE A 288 2.08 -26.80 -13.04
N SER A 289 3.23 -26.18 -12.74
CA SER A 289 4.08 -25.50 -13.71
C SER A 289 5.56 -25.62 -13.30
N SER A 290 6.46 -25.14 -14.18
CA SER A 290 7.89 -25.15 -13.87
C SER A 290 8.28 -24.32 -12.65
N ILE A 291 7.50 -23.29 -12.32
CA ILE A 291 7.71 -22.42 -11.16
C ILE A 291 6.78 -22.76 -9.98
N ASN A 292 5.78 -23.60 -10.18
CA ASN A 292 4.86 -24.11 -9.17
C ASN A 292 4.68 -25.63 -9.34
N PRO A 293 5.70 -26.42 -9.04
CA PRO A 293 5.63 -27.87 -9.17
C PRO A 293 4.72 -28.53 -8.13
N SER A 294 4.40 -27.84 -7.03
CA SER A 294 3.52 -28.33 -5.99
C SER A 294 2.07 -28.50 -6.43
N GLY A 295 1.63 -27.76 -7.46
CA GLY A 295 0.26 -27.72 -7.94
C GLY A 295 -0.73 -27.02 -7.02
N PHE A 296 -0.24 -26.27 -6.02
CA PHE A 296 -1.08 -25.42 -5.19
C PHE A 296 -1.49 -24.14 -5.91
N GLY A 297 -2.60 -23.57 -5.52
CA GLY A 297 -3.11 -22.32 -6.06
C GLY A 297 -3.73 -21.46 -4.98
N SER A 298 -3.38 -20.18 -4.98
CA SER A 298 -3.90 -19.19 -4.05
C SER A 298 -5.02 -18.35 -4.68
N ALA A 299 -5.97 -17.93 -3.85
CA ALA A 299 -7.01 -16.97 -4.21
C ALA A 299 -6.69 -15.53 -3.80
N TRP A 300 -5.52 -15.28 -3.20
CA TRP A 300 -5.17 -13.97 -2.64
C TRP A 300 -4.91 -12.86 -3.67
N CYS A 301 -4.82 -13.20 -4.95
CA CYS A 301 -4.54 -12.27 -6.04
C CYS A 301 -5.72 -12.09 -7.01
N GLY A 302 -6.86 -12.71 -6.74
CA GLY A 302 -8.03 -12.61 -7.59
C GLY A 302 -8.96 -11.46 -7.22
N ALA A 303 -10.10 -11.46 -7.87
CA ALA A 303 -11.16 -10.49 -7.62
C ALA A 303 -11.54 -10.42 -6.14
N MET A 304 -11.44 -9.24 -5.54
CA MET A 304 -11.82 -9.02 -4.15
C MET A 304 -12.44 -7.65 -3.93
N PHE A 305 -13.28 -7.56 -2.91
CA PHE A 305 -13.89 -6.31 -2.48
C PHE A 305 -13.35 -5.93 -1.10
N VAL A 306 -12.78 -4.73 -1.02
CA VAL A 306 -12.23 -4.19 0.22
C VAL A 306 -13.05 -2.99 0.67
N ALA A 307 -13.55 -3.06 1.91
CA ALA A 307 -14.14 -1.94 2.63
C ALA A 307 -13.12 -1.46 3.67
N LYS A 308 -12.66 -0.21 3.54
CA LYS A 308 -11.70 0.43 4.44
C LYS A 308 -12.36 1.64 5.10
N PHE A 309 -12.35 1.67 6.43
CA PHE A 309 -12.75 2.82 7.23
C PHE A 309 -11.51 3.41 7.89
N SER A 310 -11.22 4.70 7.64
CA SER A 310 -10.06 5.40 8.17
C SER A 310 -10.42 6.69 8.89
N ALA A 311 -9.50 7.11 9.78
CA ALA A 311 -9.50 8.43 10.39
C ALA A 311 -8.10 9.04 10.24
N ASP A 312 -8.03 10.26 9.69
CA ASP A 312 -6.79 10.97 9.37
C ASP A 312 -6.80 12.36 10.00
N LEU A 313 -5.76 12.70 10.76
CA LEU A 313 -5.62 13.95 11.49
C LEU A 313 -4.27 14.59 11.22
N THR A 314 -4.23 15.92 11.35
CA THR A 314 -2.97 16.67 11.50
C THR A 314 -3.03 17.57 12.72
N VAL A 315 -1.89 17.79 13.36
CA VAL A 315 -1.81 18.72 14.51
C VAL A 315 -2.21 20.13 14.07
N ALA A 316 -1.73 20.55 12.91
CA ALA A 316 -1.99 21.89 12.39
C ALA A 316 -3.47 22.18 12.11
N SER A 317 -4.24 21.18 11.68
CA SER A 317 -5.64 21.37 11.23
C SER A 317 -6.68 20.95 12.26
N ASN A 318 -6.37 19.97 13.12
CA ASN A 318 -7.38 19.31 13.96
C ASN A 318 -7.18 19.50 15.47
N LEU A 319 -5.97 19.89 15.92
CA LEU A 319 -5.62 19.93 17.35
C LEU A 319 -5.21 21.34 17.85
N LYS A 320 -5.46 22.41 17.07
CA LYS A 320 -5.24 23.81 17.47
C LYS A 320 -6.44 24.41 18.15
#